data_e423ecdab591d4ab83b885c889388122
#
_entry.id   e423ecdab591d4ab83b885c889388122
#
_cell.length_a   1.000
_cell.length_b   1.000
_cell.length_c   1.000
_cell.angle_alpha   90.00
_cell.angle_beta   90.00
_cell.angle_gamma   90.00
#
_symmetry.space_group_name_H-M   'P 1'
#
loop_
_entity.id
_entity.type
_entity.pdbx_description
1 polymer ?
#
loop_
_entity_poly.entity_id
_entity_poly.type
_entity_poly.pdbx_seq_one_letter_code
_entity_poly.pdbx_strand_id
1 'polypeptide(L)'
;DYKVDKLALGPIYNLGNDLATKIGGFIINPMEFAEASKISIHTGADYAWNTEAYDYNKAWDNAIVDVVGEELKESFKVFADHSTRLDTGRADAPEMRAVMDNFWNKVDNRQIPAAEVETLKASFGVIKSAVADTQGKLHKAMLDEVAPQLQKLTNYADAATTAADMVIAMLNGDNKLWWDLKTQLSAQIDILNASKAIISDNVLDDFVKQANSKTDSIYFESVLKDQVKTYSYSGSVSENISPLKFEEW
;
A
#
# COMPACT_ATOMS: atom_id res chain seq x y z
N ASP A 1 11.79 5.46 -17.09
CA ASP A 1 10.64 6.38 -17.21
C ASP A 1 10.59 7.28 -15.98
N TYR A 2 10.89 8.55 -16.16
CA TYR A 2 10.76 9.59 -15.14
C TYR A 2 9.27 9.81 -14.86
N LYS A 3 8.78 9.33 -13.73
CA LYS A 3 7.42 9.64 -13.30
C LYS A 3 7.46 10.85 -12.39
N VAL A 4 7.08 11.98 -12.95
CA VAL A 4 7.06 13.33 -12.36
C VAL A 4 6.29 13.38 -11.02
N ASP A 5 5.30 12.52 -10.84
CA ASP A 5 4.42 12.53 -9.67
C ASP A 5 4.80 11.46 -8.61
N LYS A 6 5.98 10.82 -8.74
CA LYS A 6 6.46 9.76 -7.84
C LYS A 6 7.59 10.27 -6.94
N LEU A 7 7.48 10.00 -5.63
CA LEU A 7 8.56 10.23 -4.66
C LEU A 7 9.44 8.99 -4.50
N ALA A 8 10.71 9.22 -4.16
CA ALA A 8 11.69 8.22 -3.78
C ALA A 8 12.38 8.68 -2.49
N LEU A 9 11.75 8.41 -1.35
CA LEU A 9 12.17 8.88 -0.01
C LEU A 9 12.99 7.84 0.76
N GLY A 10 13.27 6.69 0.13
CA GLY A 10 14.06 5.63 0.74
C GLY A 10 15.55 5.90 0.74
N PRO A 11 16.31 5.13 1.52
CA PRO A 11 17.75 5.19 1.56
C PRO A 11 18.36 4.59 0.30
N ILE A 12 19.61 4.95 0.03
CA ILE A 12 20.46 4.18 -0.91
C ILE A 12 20.56 2.75 -0.34
N TYR A 13 20.20 1.78 -1.14
CA TYR A 13 20.02 0.40 -0.71
C TYR A 13 20.66 -0.59 -1.68
N ASN A 14 21.14 -1.72 -1.15
CA ASN A 14 21.66 -2.85 -1.93
C ASN A 14 22.86 -2.51 -2.85
N LEU A 15 23.69 -1.56 -2.46
CA LEU A 15 24.99 -1.31 -3.09
C LEU A 15 26.09 -2.07 -2.34
N GLY A 16 27.10 -2.56 -3.09
CA GLY A 16 28.22 -3.27 -2.51
C GLY A 16 29.11 -2.35 -1.65
N ASN A 17 29.59 -2.84 -0.53
CA ASN A 17 30.50 -2.10 0.36
C ASN A 17 31.92 -1.89 -0.23
N ASP A 18 32.23 -2.58 -1.31
CA ASP A 18 33.51 -2.49 -2.03
C ASP A 18 33.48 -1.53 -3.25
N LEU A 19 32.38 -0.81 -3.47
CA LEU A 19 32.20 0.04 -4.64
C LEU A 19 33.28 1.13 -4.73
N ALA A 20 33.70 1.68 -3.61
CA ALA A 20 34.76 2.69 -3.55
C ALA A 20 36.08 2.23 -4.19
N THR A 21 36.35 0.92 -4.25
CA THR A 21 37.58 0.37 -4.88
C THR A 21 37.38 0.05 -6.37
N LYS A 22 36.18 0.14 -6.88
CA LYS A 22 35.81 -0.32 -8.23
C LYS A 22 35.43 0.80 -9.18
N ILE A 23 35.04 1.97 -8.66
CA ILE A 23 34.57 3.09 -9.47
C ILE A 23 35.35 4.36 -9.17
N GLY A 24 35.47 5.25 -10.17
CA GLY A 24 36.15 6.53 -10.03
C GLY A 24 35.32 7.67 -9.45
N GLY A 25 34.02 7.44 -9.24
CA GLY A 25 33.11 8.44 -8.70
C GLY A 25 31.66 7.92 -8.61
N PHE A 26 30.84 8.66 -7.86
CA PHE A 26 29.45 8.37 -7.62
C PHE A 26 28.60 9.61 -7.92
N ILE A 27 27.60 9.47 -8.77
CA ILE A 27 26.70 10.57 -9.16
C ILE A 27 25.28 10.19 -8.77
N ILE A 28 24.61 11.11 -8.08
CA ILE A 28 23.19 11.00 -7.74
C ILE A 28 22.40 11.90 -8.68
N ASN A 29 21.37 11.35 -9.32
CA ASN A 29 20.40 12.10 -10.08
C ASN A 29 19.13 12.27 -9.22
N PRO A 30 18.90 13.44 -8.61
CA PRO A 30 17.78 13.64 -7.68
C PRO A 30 16.44 13.71 -8.43
N MET A 31 15.34 13.64 -7.67
CA MET A 31 14.00 13.97 -8.17
C MET A 31 13.92 15.46 -8.54
N GLU A 32 12.86 15.85 -9.24
CA GLU A 32 12.54 17.28 -9.45
C GLU A 32 12.06 17.98 -8.16
N PHE A 33 11.72 17.25 -7.13
CA PHE A 33 11.33 17.71 -5.79
C PHE A 33 12.57 17.97 -4.95
N ALA A 34 13.00 19.23 -4.87
CA ALA A 34 14.30 19.60 -4.28
C ALA A 34 14.38 19.28 -2.79
N GLU A 35 13.33 19.57 -2.03
CA GLU A 35 13.29 19.29 -0.59
C GLU A 35 13.21 17.79 -0.31
N ALA A 36 12.32 17.09 -1.00
CA ALA A 36 12.15 15.64 -0.86
C ALA A 36 13.42 14.87 -1.28
N SER A 37 14.17 15.35 -2.27
CA SER A 37 15.42 14.75 -2.72
C SER A 37 16.53 14.76 -1.66
N LYS A 38 16.48 15.69 -0.70
CA LYS A 38 17.49 15.77 0.38
C LYS A 38 17.62 14.46 1.15
N ILE A 39 16.53 13.71 1.33
CA ILE A 39 16.56 12.42 2.04
C ILE A 39 17.48 11.42 1.31
N SER A 40 17.23 11.17 0.03
CA SER A 40 18.02 10.22 -0.75
C SER A 40 19.46 10.71 -1.00
N ILE A 41 19.65 12.04 -1.20
CA ILE A 41 20.98 12.63 -1.36
C ILE A 41 21.79 12.45 -0.09
N HIS A 42 21.21 12.69 1.08
CA HIS A 42 21.88 12.53 2.37
C HIS A 42 22.37 11.08 2.55
N THR A 43 21.51 10.09 2.32
CA THR A 43 21.90 8.69 2.43
C THR A 43 22.94 8.28 1.39
N GLY A 44 22.88 8.86 0.19
CA GLY A 44 23.87 8.65 -0.86
C GLY A 44 25.23 9.27 -0.53
N ALA A 45 25.23 10.43 0.11
CA ALA A 45 26.47 11.06 0.61
C ALA A 45 27.11 10.23 1.72
N ASP A 46 26.31 9.73 2.68
CA ASP A 46 26.78 8.86 3.76
C ASP A 46 27.38 7.57 3.21
N TYR A 47 26.71 6.93 2.25
CA TYR A 47 27.24 5.77 1.54
C TYR A 47 28.57 6.07 0.83
N ALA A 48 28.63 7.17 0.06
CA ALA A 48 29.82 7.53 -0.70
C ALA A 48 31.04 7.89 0.19
N TRP A 49 30.78 8.43 1.38
CA TRP A 49 31.79 8.78 2.35
C TRP A 49 32.43 7.57 3.01
N ASN A 50 31.64 6.54 3.35
CA ASN A 50 32.16 5.31 3.98
C ASN A 50 31.33 4.09 3.59
N THR A 51 31.60 3.51 2.42
CA THR A 51 30.86 2.36 1.90
C THR A 51 30.98 1.11 2.79
N GLU A 52 32.11 0.94 3.52
CA GLU A 52 32.33 -0.25 4.35
C GLU A 52 31.47 -0.26 5.62
N ALA A 53 31.26 0.92 6.23
CA ALA A 53 30.50 1.07 7.46
C ALA A 53 29.06 1.56 7.24
N TYR A 54 28.61 1.67 5.99
CA TYR A 54 27.29 2.15 5.66
C TYR A 54 26.20 1.21 6.16
N ASP A 55 25.29 1.75 6.98
CA ASP A 55 24.06 1.13 7.43
C ASP A 55 22.87 1.94 6.89
N TYR A 56 22.17 1.38 5.94
CA TYR A 56 21.09 2.09 5.25
C TYR A 56 19.92 2.50 6.18
N ASN A 57 19.62 1.73 7.22
CA ASN A 57 18.58 2.12 8.18
C ASN A 57 19.00 3.31 9.02
N LYS A 58 20.23 3.27 9.54
CA LYS A 58 20.78 4.37 10.35
C LYS A 58 20.96 5.63 9.51
N ALA A 59 21.47 5.50 8.29
CA ALA A 59 21.62 6.60 7.36
C ALA A 59 20.26 7.24 7.03
N TRP A 60 19.23 6.42 6.85
CA TRP A 60 17.88 6.92 6.57
C TRP A 60 17.26 7.64 7.77
N ASP A 61 17.38 7.09 8.96
CA ASP A 61 16.93 7.75 10.20
C ASP A 61 17.62 9.10 10.40
N ASN A 62 18.92 9.17 10.20
CA ASN A 62 19.68 10.42 10.28
C ASN A 62 19.23 11.42 9.20
N ALA A 63 19.07 10.97 7.95
CA ALA A 63 18.61 11.82 6.86
C ALA A 63 17.23 12.43 7.14
N ILE A 64 16.29 11.63 7.67
CA ILE A 64 14.97 12.14 8.04
C ILE A 64 15.09 13.19 9.15
N VAL A 65 15.86 12.91 10.21
CA VAL A 65 16.06 13.88 11.32
C VAL A 65 16.69 15.19 10.80
N ASP A 66 17.71 15.11 9.96
CA ASP A 66 18.40 16.29 9.44
C ASP A 66 17.52 17.14 8.52
N VAL A 67 16.56 16.53 7.82
CA VAL A 67 15.71 17.21 6.84
C VAL A 67 14.40 17.71 7.45
N VAL A 68 13.73 16.92 8.31
CA VAL A 68 12.43 17.28 8.85
C VAL A 68 12.42 17.54 10.36
N GLY A 69 13.51 17.25 11.06
CA GLY A 69 13.67 17.41 12.50
C GLY A 69 13.26 16.18 13.31
N GLU A 70 13.82 16.06 14.53
CA GLU A 70 13.60 14.93 15.43
C GLU A 70 12.11 14.76 15.78
N GLU A 71 11.38 15.88 15.95
CA GLU A 71 9.95 15.85 16.31
C GLU A 71 9.07 15.15 15.26
N LEU A 72 9.43 15.26 13.98
CA LEU A 72 8.67 14.68 12.88
C LEU A 72 9.22 13.32 12.41
N LYS A 73 10.33 12.86 12.93
CA LYS A 73 11.03 11.66 12.48
C LYS A 73 10.09 10.48 12.29
N GLU A 74 9.37 10.10 13.33
CA GLU A 74 8.53 8.89 13.32
C GLU A 74 7.34 9.06 12.36
N SER A 75 6.64 10.20 12.40
CA SER A 75 5.51 10.47 11.52
C SER A 75 5.93 10.56 10.06
N PHE A 76 7.01 11.27 9.76
CA PHE A 76 7.52 11.37 8.40
C PHE A 76 8.04 10.02 7.89
N LYS A 77 8.66 9.21 8.75
CA LYS A 77 9.16 7.89 8.40
C LYS A 77 8.04 6.94 7.97
N VAL A 78 6.87 6.98 8.64
CA VAL A 78 5.69 6.22 8.20
C VAL A 78 5.28 6.60 6.78
N PHE A 79 5.24 7.88 6.46
CA PHE A 79 4.97 8.33 5.08
C PHE A 79 6.05 7.89 4.10
N ALA A 80 7.33 8.13 4.45
CA ALA A 80 8.46 7.79 3.61
C ALA A 80 8.55 6.28 3.33
N ASP A 81 8.17 5.44 4.30
CA ASP A 81 8.17 3.98 4.15
C ASP A 81 7.20 3.48 3.07
N HIS A 82 6.14 4.23 2.80
CA HIS A 82 5.23 3.98 1.68
C HIS A 82 5.69 4.60 0.34
N SER A 83 6.86 5.21 0.29
CA SER A 83 7.41 5.89 -0.89
C SER A 83 8.93 5.72 -0.99
N THR A 84 9.47 4.55 -0.60
CA THR A 84 10.91 4.32 -0.57
C THR A 84 11.52 4.03 -1.93
N ARG A 85 10.73 3.50 -2.87
CA ARG A 85 11.29 2.76 -4.00
C ARG A 85 11.77 3.62 -5.14
N LEU A 86 13.08 3.52 -5.37
CA LEU A 86 13.69 3.51 -6.71
C LEU A 86 13.56 2.08 -7.28
N ASP A 87 13.65 1.88 -8.59
CA ASP A 87 13.45 0.57 -9.25
C ASP A 87 14.34 -0.57 -8.71
N THR A 88 15.43 -0.24 -8.04
CA THR A 88 16.37 -1.18 -7.40
C THR A 88 16.37 -1.09 -5.87
N GLY A 89 15.45 -0.35 -5.30
CA GLY A 89 15.44 0.00 -3.89
C GLY A 89 14.79 -1.05 -2.98
N ARG A 90 14.72 -0.68 -1.72
CA ARG A 90 14.00 -1.40 -0.67
C ARG A 90 12.51 -1.46 -1.01
N ALA A 91 11.85 -2.59 -0.74
CA ALA A 91 10.40 -2.70 -0.88
C ALA A 91 9.68 -1.71 0.07
N ASP A 92 8.58 -1.13 -0.39
CA ASP A 92 7.75 -0.23 0.43
C ASP A 92 7.04 -0.99 1.54
N ALA A 93 6.94 -0.36 2.69
CA ALA A 93 6.15 -0.75 3.85
C ALA A 93 6.16 -2.26 4.16
N PRO A 94 7.33 -2.89 4.40
CA PRO A 94 7.43 -4.33 4.61
C PRO A 94 6.67 -4.81 5.85
N GLU A 95 6.59 -4.00 6.90
CA GLU A 95 5.82 -4.32 8.10
C GLU A 95 4.31 -4.31 7.81
N MET A 96 3.83 -3.36 7.03
CA MET A 96 2.44 -3.33 6.58
C MET A 96 2.09 -4.56 5.72
N ARG A 97 2.99 -4.97 4.82
CA ARG A 97 2.81 -6.21 4.04
C ARG A 97 2.64 -7.41 4.95
N ALA A 98 3.48 -7.55 5.98
CA ALA A 98 3.38 -8.66 6.92
C ALA A 98 2.04 -8.68 7.70
N VAL A 99 1.53 -7.50 8.08
CA VAL A 99 0.19 -7.39 8.73
C VAL A 99 -0.91 -7.81 7.74
N MET A 100 -0.82 -7.39 6.48
CA MET A 100 -1.78 -7.78 5.43
C MET A 100 -1.72 -9.28 5.13
N ASP A 101 -0.53 -9.86 5.05
CA ASP A 101 -0.34 -11.29 4.80
C ASP A 101 -0.97 -12.13 5.92
N ASN A 102 -0.82 -11.72 7.18
CA ASN A 102 -1.47 -12.39 8.31
C ASN A 102 -3.00 -12.36 8.20
N PHE A 103 -3.56 -11.22 7.81
CA PHE A 103 -5.00 -11.09 7.54
C PHE A 103 -5.43 -12.01 6.39
N TRP A 104 -4.74 -11.98 5.25
CA TRP A 104 -5.08 -12.80 4.09
C TRP A 104 -4.93 -14.31 4.36
N ASN A 105 -3.96 -14.72 5.13
CA ASN A 105 -3.82 -16.12 5.54
C ASN A 105 -5.06 -16.67 6.22
N LYS A 106 -5.74 -15.87 7.06
CA LYS A 106 -7.02 -16.26 7.68
C LYS A 106 -8.16 -16.31 6.66
N VAL A 107 -8.28 -15.28 5.85
CA VAL A 107 -9.33 -15.18 4.82
C VAL A 107 -9.23 -16.35 3.84
N ASP A 108 -8.04 -16.71 3.38
CA ASP A 108 -7.82 -17.80 2.42
C ASP A 108 -8.16 -19.17 3.01
N ASN A 109 -8.02 -19.32 4.32
CA ASN A 109 -8.45 -20.50 5.06
C ASN A 109 -9.94 -20.44 5.47
N ARG A 110 -10.72 -19.51 4.94
CA ARG A 110 -12.15 -19.31 5.27
C ARG A 110 -12.40 -19.08 6.77
N GLN A 111 -11.44 -18.50 7.47
CA GLN A 111 -11.53 -18.11 8.87
C GLN A 111 -11.85 -16.62 8.96
N ILE A 112 -12.65 -16.23 9.97
CA ILE A 112 -12.89 -14.82 10.26
C ILE A 112 -11.64 -14.25 10.96
N PRO A 113 -10.94 -13.28 10.37
CA PRO A 113 -9.69 -12.72 10.91
C PRO A 113 -9.97 -11.63 11.96
N ALA A 114 -10.64 -11.98 13.07
CA ALA A 114 -11.12 -10.99 14.03
C ALA A 114 -10.01 -10.17 14.70
N ALA A 115 -8.90 -10.79 15.10
CA ALA A 115 -7.76 -10.09 15.68
C ALA A 115 -6.91 -9.40 14.62
N GLU A 116 -6.74 -10.06 13.47
CA GLU A 116 -5.95 -9.55 12.35
C GLU A 116 -6.58 -8.30 11.73
N VAL A 117 -7.92 -8.22 11.65
CA VAL A 117 -8.60 -7.02 11.12
C VAL A 117 -8.46 -5.83 12.06
N GLU A 118 -8.50 -6.03 13.37
CA GLU A 118 -8.26 -4.95 14.34
C GLU A 118 -6.82 -4.43 14.23
N THR A 119 -5.84 -5.33 14.13
CA THR A 119 -4.43 -4.97 13.93
C THR A 119 -4.24 -4.19 12.63
N LEU A 120 -4.87 -4.66 11.54
CA LEU A 120 -4.80 -4.04 10.23
C LEU A 120 -5.41 -2.62 10.25
N LYS A 121 -6.59 -2.45 10.81
CA LYS A 121 -7.27 -1.15 10.94
C LYS A 121 -6.49 -0.19 11.85
N ALA A 122 -5.89 -0.69 12.92
CA ALA A 122 -5.00 0.11 13.77
C ALA A 122 -3.79 0.61 12.97
N SER A 123 -3.19 -0.23 12.14
CA SER A 123 -2.06 0.16 11.27
C SER A 123 -2.47 1.23 10.24
N PHE A 124 -3.67 1.14 9.64
CA PHE A 124 -4.21 2.21 8.80
C PHE A 124 -4.45 3.51 9.58
N GLY A 125 -4.89 3.40 10.83
CA GLY A 125 -5.01 4.53 11.75
C GLY A 125 -3.68 5.22 12.03
N VAL A 126 -2.60 4.46 12.20
CA VAL A 126 -1.23 4.98 12.37
C VAL A 126 -0.80 5.79 11.15
N ILE A 127 -1.05 5.27 9.92
CA ILE A 127 -0.75 6.01 8.69
C ILE A 127 -1.48 7.36 8.68
N LYS A 128 -2.78 7.38 8.95
CA LYS A 128 -3.59 8.61 8.94
C LYS A 128 -3.09 9.62 9.96
N SER A 129 -2.77 9.16 11.18
CA SER A 129 -2.24 10.00 12.24
C SER A 129 -0.88 10.58 11.88
N ALA A 130 0.01 9.76 11.32
CA ALA A 130 1.33 10.16 10.89
C ALA A 130 1.27 11.18 9.73
N VAL A 131 0.38 10.98 8.76
CA VAL A 131 0.16 11.96 7.68
C VAL A 131 -0.37 13.28 8.24
N ALA A 132 -1.35 13.26 9.15
CA ALA A 132 -1.89 14.47 9.74
C ALA A 132 -0.84 15.26 10.54
N ASP A 133 0.00 14.56 11.32
CA ASP A 133 1.09 15.17 12.07
C ASP A 133 2.14 15.78 11.12
N THR A 134 2.52 15.05 10.08
CA THR A 134 3.44 15.53 9.04
C THR A 134 2.89 16.78 8.34
N GLN A 135 1.63 16.78 7.92
CA GLN A 135 1.00 17.94 7.27
C GLN A 135 0.92 19.17 8.19
N GLY A 136 0.73 18.94 9.49
CA GLY A 136 0.60 20.02 10.46
C GLY A 136 1.91 20.70 10.86
N LYS A 137 3.04 20.01 10.73
CA LYS A 137 4.34 20.47 11.28
C LYS A 137 5.45 20.63 10.24
N LEU A 138 5.30 20.02 9.06
CA LEU A 138 6.32 20.06 8.03
C LEU A 138 6.52 21.50 7.52
N HIS A 139 7.76 21.90 7.30
CA HIS A 139 8.05 23.22 6.75
C HIS A 139 7.46 23.37 5.33
N LYS A 140 7.05 24.61 5.02
CA LYS A 140 6.22 24.89 3.84
C LYS A 140 6.83 24.38 2.53
N ALA A 141 8.11 24.55 2.30
CA ALA A 141 8.73 24.18 1.02
C ALA A 141 8.63 22.66 0.77
N MET A 142 8.90 21.85 1.78
CA MET A 142 8.76 20.38 1.70
C MET A 142 7.28 19.98 1.58
N LEU A 143 6.40 20.63 2.36
CA LEU A 143 4.97 20.32 2.31
C LEU A 143 4.39 20.61 0.92
N ASP A 144 4.77 21.69 0.27
CA ASP A 144 4.31 22.02 -1.08
C ASP A 144 4.68 20.94 -2.11
N GLU A 145 5.82 20.25 -1.91
CA GLU A 145 6.27 19.18 -2.79
C GLU A 145 5.54 17.84 -2.54
N VAL A 146 5.22 17.51 -1.27
CA VAL A 146 4.76 16.17 -0.90
C VAL A 146 3.28 16.09 -0.53
N ALA A 147 2.56 17.22 -0.44
CA ALA A 147 1.16 17.25 -0.02
C ALA A 147 0.23 16.38 -0.88
N PRO A 148 0.37 16.30 -2.21
CA PRO A 148 -0.48 15.42 -3.01
C PRO A 148 -0.31 13.94 -2.66
N GLN A 149 0.92 13.49 -2.37
CA GLN A 149 1.19 12.10 -1.97
C GLN A 149 0.71 11.82 -0.55
N LEU A 150 0.89 12.75 0.39
CA LEU A 150 0.34 12.65 1.75
C LEU A 150 -1.19 12.48 1.71
N GLN A 151 -1.88 13.33 0.93
CA GLN A 151 -3.34 13.21 0.78
C GLN A 151 -3.74 11.88 0.15
N LYS A 152 -3.03 11.45 -0.89
CA LYS A 152 -3.33 10.18 -1.54
C LYS A 152 -3.10 8.99 -0.61
N LEU A 153 -2.07 9.01 0.22
CA LEU A 153 -1.81 7.96 1.21
C LEU A 153 -2.94 7.87 2.25
N THR A 154 -3.46 9.02 2.72
CA THR A 154 -4.65 9.05 3.57
C THR A 154 -5.86 8.40 2.89
N ASN A 155 -6.13 8.78 1.64
CA ASN A 155 -7.25 8.23 0.87
C ASN A 155 -7.12 6.70 0.68
N TYR A 156 -5.90 6.20 0.49
CA TYR A 156 -5.64 4.75 0.45
C TYR A 156 -5.89 4.07 1.80
N ALA A 157 -5.49 4.69 2.91
CA ALA A 157 -5.76 4.13 4.25
C ALA A 157 -7.28 4.07 4.54
N ASP A 158 -8.04 5.06 4.09
CA ASP A 158 -9.50 5.05 4.18
C ASP A 158 -10.13 3.96 3.30
N ALA A 159 -9.69 3.84 2.05
CA ALA A 159 -10.16 2.79 1.14
C ALA A 159 -9.79 1.38 1.65
N ALA A 160 -8.59 1.20 2.18
CA ALA A 160 -8.15 -0.07 2.77
C ALA A 160 -8.96 -0.44 4.02
N THR A 161 -9.35 0.55 4.84
CA THR A 161 -10.25 0.33 5.98
C THR A 161 -11.62 -0.17 5.50
N THR A 162 -12.21 0.50 4.52
CA THR A 162 -13.49 0.08 3.91
C THR A 162 -13.38 -1.31 3.29
N ALA A 163 -12.27 -1.61 2.61
CA ALA A 163 -12.00 -2.90 2.00
C ALA A 163 -11.89 -4.03 3.05
N ALA A 164 -11.24 -3.77 4.19
CA ALA A 164 -11.16 -4.73 5.30
C ALA A 164 -12.55 -5.03 5.88
N ASP A 165 -13.35 -4.00 6.14
CA ASP A 165 -14.73 -4.16 6.63
C ASP A 165 -15.61 -4.92 5.61
N MET A 166 -15.42 -4.67 4.30
CA MET A 166 -16.10 -5.37 3.22
C MET A 166 -15.79 -6.88 3.21
N VAL A 167 -14.53 -7.26 3.44
CA VAL A 167 -14.13 -8.67 3.56
C VAL A 167 -14.81 -9.33 4.76
N ILE A 168 -14.84 -8.65 5.92
CA ILE A 168 -15.51 -9.16 7.12
C ILE A 168 -17.02 -9.32 6.90
N ALA A 169 -17.69 -8.35 6.29
CA ALA A 169 -19.10 -8.45 5.95
C ALA A 169 -19.39 -9.66 5.08
N MET A 170 -18.57 -9.90 4.05
CA MET A 170 -18.70 -11.05 3.16
C MET A 170 -18.49 -12.38 3.89
N LEU A 171 -17.48 -12.50 4.75
CA LEU A 171 -17.20 -13.72 5.52
C LEU A 171 -18.32 -14.04 6.53
N ASN A 172 -18.99 -13.02 7.06
CA ASN A 172 -20.14 -13.14 7.95
C ASN A 172 -21.47 -13.43 7.19
N GLY A 173 -21.47 -13.42 5.87
CA GLY A 173 -22.65 -13.60 5.05
C GLY A 173 -23.60 -12.39 5.03
N ASP A 174 -23.15 -11.22 5.48
CA ASP A 174 -23.91 -9.97 5.41
C ASP A 174 -23.78 -9.33 4.02
N ASN A 175 -24.52 -9.90 3.08
CA ASN A 175 -24.52 -9.46 1.69
C ASN A 175 -24.97 -8.00 1.52
N LYS A 176 -25.87 -7.52 2.41
CA LYS A 176 -26.33 -6.14 2.34
C LYS A 176 -25.19 -5.17 2.71
N LEU A 177 -24.55 -5.39 3.86
CA LEU A 177 -23.43 -4.57 4.30
C LEU A 177 -22.26 -4.65 3.31
N TRP A 178 -21.95 -5.85 2.79
CA TRP A 178 -20.94 -6.02 1.76
C TRP A 178 -21.21 -5.13 0.53
N TRP A 179 -22.45 -5.10 0.04
CA TRP A 179 -22.82 -4.29 -1.12
C TRP A 179 -22.73 -2.79 -0.85
N ASP A 180 -23.16 -2.35 0.33
CA ASP A 180 -23.05 -0.96 0.76
C ASP A 180 -21.58 -0.52 0.83
N LEU A 181 -20.71 -1.35 1.44
CA LEU A 181 -19.26 -1.10 1.51
C LEU A 181 -18.57 -1.16 0.15
N LYS A 182 -18.98 -2.07 -0.73
CA LYS A 182 -18.48 -2.14 -2.11
C LYS A 182 -18.79 -0.86 -2.90
N THR A 183 -19.97 -0.32 -2.74
CA THR A 183 -20.38 0.94 -3.35
C THR A 183 -19.55 2.11 -2.82
N GLN A 184 -19.33 2.16 -1.50
CA GLN A 184 -18.46 3.15 -0.87
C GLN A 184 -17.02 3.04 -1.38
N LEU A 185 -16.48 1.81 -1.44
CA LEU A 185 -15.13 1.55 -1.93
C LEU A 185 -14.95 1.98 -3.39
N SER A 186 -15.94 1.75 -4.24
CA SER A 186 -15.92 2.22 -5.63
C SER A 186 -15.75 3.74 -5.72
N ALA A 187 -16.51 4.50 -4.94
CA ALA A 187 -16.39 5.96 -4.89
C ALA A 187 -15.00 6.42 -4.37
N GLN A 188 -14.44 5.71 -3.40
CA GLN A 188 -13.08 5.98 -2.91
C GLN A 188 -12.01 5.68 -3.97
N ILE A 189 -12.17 4.61 -4.74
CA ILE A 189 -11.29 4.27 -5.87
C ILE A 189 -11.34 5.36 -6.95
N ASP A 190 -12.51 5.92 -7.24
CA ASP A 190 -12.64 7.03 -8.20
C ASP A 190 -11.84 8.27 -7.74
N ILE A 191 -11.88 8.60 -6.44
CA ILE A 191 -11.06 9.68 -5.86
C ILE A 191 -9.56 9.37 -6.00
N LEU A 192 -9.15 8.14 -5.72
CA LEU A 192 -7.76 7.70 -5.85
C LEU A 192 -7.26 7.80 -7.30
N ASN A 193 -8.09 7.39 -8.25
CA ASN A 193 -7.78 7.43 -9.68
C ASN A 193 -7.73 8.86 -10.25
N ALA A 194 -8.50 9.80 -9.69
CA ALA A 194 -8.45 11.20 -10.08
C ALA A 194 -7.15 11.92 -9.65
N SER A 195 -6.44 11.40 -8.65
CA SER A 195 -5.18 11.97 -8.18
C SER A 195 -4.01 11.54 -9.07
N LYS A 196 -3.21 12.52 -9.53
CA LYS A 196 -1.98 12.26 -10.30
C LYS A 196 -0.82 11.76 -9.44
N ALA A 197 -0.83 12.05 -8.12
CA ALA A 197 0.22 11.59 -7.22
C ALA A 197 0.39 10.08 -7.29
N ILE A 198 1.62 9.61 -7.24
CA ILE A 198 1.96 8.19 -7.28
C ILE A 198 2.56 7.81 -5.93
N ILE A 199 1.93 6.85 -5.26
CA ILE A 199 2.52 6.12 -4.15
C ILE A 199 3.29 4.95 -4.75
N SER A 200 4.53 4.78 -4.37
CA SER A 200 5.47 3.81 -4.94
C SER A 200 4.91 2.38 -4.82
N ASP A 201 5.47 1.31 -4.76
CA ASP A 201 4.92 -0.07 -4.69
C ASP A 201 3.47 -0.30 -4.18
N ASN A 202 2.86 0.70 -3.68
CA ASN A 202 1.47 0.90 -3.27
C ASN A 202 0.79 -0.33 -2.64
N VAL A 203 1.35 -0.79 -1.52
CA VAL A 203 0.83 -1.95 -0.76
C VAL A 203 -0.65 -1.84 -0.39
N LEU A 204 -1.15 -0.60 -0.16
CA LEU A 204 -2.56 -0.36 0.16
C LEU A 204 -3.46 -0.56 -1.06
N ASP A 205 -3.00 -0.20 -2.25
CA ASP A 205 -3.72 -0.42 -3.51
C ASP A 205 -3.85 -1.93 -3.81
N ASP A 206 -2.76 -2.67 -3.62
CA ASP A 206 -2.76 -4.13 -3.76
C ASP A 206 -3.76 -4.77 -2.80
N PHE A 207 -3.82 -4.30 -1.55
CA PHE A 207 -4.79 -4.77 -0.56
C PHE A 207 -6.23 -4.50 -1.00
N VAL A 208 -6.53 -3.27 -1.44
CA VAL A 208 -7.86 -2.87 -1.92
C VAL A 208 -8.30 -3.71 -3.12
N LYS A 209 -7.42 -3.89 -4.11
CA LYS A 209 -7.69 -4.72 -5.29
C LYS A 209 -7.94 -6.18 -4.92
N GLN A 210 -7.13 -6.73 -4.02
CA GLN A 210 -7.27 -8.12 -3.56
C GLN A 210 -8.58 -8.32 -2.80
N ALA A 211 -8.96 -7.38 -1.92
CA ALA A 211 -10.22 -7.42 -1.20
C ALA A 211 -11.43 -7.41 -2.14
N ASN A 212 -11.41 -6.55 -3.15
CA ASN A 212 -12.46 -6.46 -4.15
C ASN A 212 -12.60 -7.78 -4.91
N SER A 213 -11.51 -8.30 -5.45
CA SER A 213 -11.50 -9.56 -6.20
C SER A 213 -11.94 -10.77 -5.37
N LYS A 214 -11.42 -10.92 -4.14
CA LYS A 214 -11.74 -12.06 -3.28
C LYS A 214 -13.19 -12.05 -2.82
N THR A 215 -13.75 -10.89 -2.45
CA THR A 215 -15.16 -10.81 -2.02
C THR A 215 -16.11 -11.05 -3.17
N ASP A 216 -15.80 -10.60 -4.39
CA ASP A 216 -16.59 -10.94 -5.59
C ASP A 216 -16.61 -12.44 -5.83
N SER A 217 -15.46 -13.11 -5.75
CA SER A 217 -15.38 -14.56 -5.92
C SER A 217 -16.23 -15.32 -4.89
N ILE A 218 -16.19 -14.91 -3.61
CA ILE A 218 -16.98 -15.53 -2.53
C ILE A 218 -18.49 -15.31 -2.80
N TYR A 219 -18.87 -14.11 -3.21
CA TYR A 219 -20.27 -13.78 -3.52
C TYR A 219 -20.79 -14.66 -4.67
N PHE A 220 -20.07 -14.74 -5.78
CA PHE A 220 -20.47 -15.56 -6.92
C PHE A 220 -20.54 -17.05 -6.56
N GLU A 221 -19.61 -17.57 -5.78
CA GLU A 221 -19.69 -18.95 -5.30
C GLU A 221 -20.95 -19.20 -4.45
N SER A 222 -21.35 -18.25 -3.61
CA SER A 222 -22.55 -18.37 -2.78
C SER A 222 -23.82 -18.39 -3.64
N VAL A 223 -23.92 -17.49 -4.61
CA VAL A 223 -25.07 -17.41 -5.54
C VAL A 223 -25.18 -18.68 -6.37
N LEU A 224 -24.08 -19.20 -6.92
CA LEU A 224 -24.07 -20.43 -7.70
C LEU A 224 -24.51 -21.64 -6.86
N LYS A 225 -24.04 -21.76 -5.60
CA LYS A 225 -24.44 -22.84 -4.69
C LYS A 225 -25.96 -22.82 -4.39
N ASP A 226 -26.52 -21.64 -4.21
CA ASP A 226 -27.94 -21.48 -3.96
C ASP A 226 -28.80 -21.82 -5.20
N GLN A 227 -28.36 -21.45 -6.39
CA GLN A 227 -28.98 -21.85 -7.64
C GLN A 227 -28.95 -23.36 -7.85
N VAL A 228 -27.82 -24.01 -7.64
CA VAL A 228 -27.69 -25.47 -7.74
C VAL A 228 -28.61 -26.18 -6.74
N LYS A 229 -28.75 -25.70 -5.51
CA LYS A 229 -29.71 -26.24 -4.53
C LYS A 229 -31.16 -26.13 -5.01
N THR A 230 -31.52 -25.02 -5.64
CA THR A 230 -32.89 -24.81 -6.18
C THR A 230 -33.21 -25.78 -7.31
N TYR A 231 -32.25 -26.08 -8.19
CA TYR A 231 -32.42 -27.03 -9.28
C TYR A 231 -32.48 -28.50 -8.78
N SER A 232 -31.74 -28.87 -7.75
CA SER A 232 -31.79 -30.22 -7.18
C SER A 232 -33.07 -30.53 -6.43
N TYR A 233 -33.86 -29.54 -6.05
CA TYR A 233 -35.14 -29.72 -5.35
C TYR A 233 -36.33 -29.97 -6.28
N SER A 234 -36.23 -29.68 -7.56
CA SER A 234 -37.34 -29.79 -8.52
C SER A 234 -37.50 -31.16 -9.21
N GLY A 235 -36.78 -32.18 -8.80
CA GLY A 235 -37.10 -33.60 -9.02
C GLY A 235 -37.20 -34.13 -10.45
N SER A 236 -36.81 -33.40 -11.47
CA SER A 236 -36.68 -33.90 -12.84
C SER A 236 -35.62 -33.14 -13.62
N VAL A 237 -34.39 -33.57 -13.50
CA VAL A 237 -33.37 -33.17 -14.45
C VAL A 237 -33.57 -34.00 -15.72
N SER A 238 -34.11 -33.39 -16.77
CA SER A 238 -33.98 -33.97 -18.10
C SER A 238 -32.53 -33.92 -18.54
N GLU A 239 -32.00 -34.99 -19.06
CA GLU A 239 -30.59 -35.20 -19.42
C GLU A 239 -30.01 -34.28 -20.52
N ASN A 240 -30.57 -33.10 -20.72
CA ASN A 240 -30.18 -32.16 -21.79
C ASN A 240 -29.87 -30.76 -21.30
N ILE A 241 -29.03 -30.62 -20.25
CA ILE A 241 -28.42 -29.34 -19.96
C ILE A 241 -27.02 -29.36 -20.59
N SER A 242 -26.89 -28.74 -21.76
CA SER A 242 -25.57 -28.36 -22.29
C SER A 242 -24.86 -27.48 -21.27
N PRO A 243 -23.55 -27.70 -21.03
CA PRO A 243 -22.80 -26.83 -20.15
C PRO A 243 -22.89 -25.41 -20.71
N LEU A 244 -23.28 -24.47 -19.85
CA LEU A 244 -23.23 -23.04 -20.16
C LEU A 244 -21.80 -22.70 -20.58
N LYS A 245 -21.60 -22.40 -21.84
CA LYS A 245 -20.37 -21.83 -22.32
C LYS A 245 -20.32 -20.39 -21.83
N PHE A 246 -19.39 -20.10 -20.92
CA PHE A 246 -18.96 -18.75 -20.64
C PHE A 246 -18.10 -18.28 -21.83
N GLU A 247 -18.74 -17.78 -22.87
CA GLU A 247 -18.10 -16.98 -23.88
C GLU A 247 -18.76 -15.59 -23.83
N GLU A 248 -17.92 -14.58 -23.56
CA GLU A 248 -18.17 -13.15 -23.75
C GLU A 248 -19.06 -12.43 -22.70
N TRP A 249 -18.36 -11.88 -21.72
CA TRP A 249 -18.66 -10.52 -21.18
C TRP A 249 -17.38 -9.73 -21.01
#